data_b87a1019a6f8292c76d77f3c52332b0f
#
_entry.id   b87a1019a6f8292c76d77f3c52332b0f
#
_cell.length_a   1.000
_cell.length_b   1.000
_cell.length_c   1.000
_cell.angle_alpha   90.00
_cell.angle_beta   90.00
_cell.angle_gamma   90.00
#
_symmetry.space_group_name_H-M   'P 1'
#
loop_
_entity.id
_entity.type
_entity.pdbx_description
1 polymer ?
#
loop_
_entity_poly.entity_id
_entity_poly.type
_entity_poly.pdbx_seq_one_letter_code
_entity_poly.pdbx_strand_id
1 'polypeptide(L)'
;MEAEFSAILTEGNKLVPHMRNEVLNLISFLKEIDWTEPWLIGLLVFHTLVTVVTVATRHHGNFQGAFFFTLLMLVFCSSTINELAASNWKYFSRQQYFDSGGMFISIVFSSPILLNCLVMVGHWLWMSGSLMVKVKQAQFKERMRAESRLKKQRKESSSSQSHKKDD
;
A
#
# COMPACT_ATOMS: atom_id res chain seq x y z
N MET A 1 -7.63 36.08 0.23
CA MET A 1 -8.46 34.88 0.20
C MET A 1 -9.00 34.57 -1.20
N GLU A 2 -9.71 35.51 -1.87
CA GLU A 2 -10.22 35.29 -3.25
C GLU A 2 -9.10 35.12 -4.30
N ALA A 3 -8.01 35.90 -4.18
CA ALA A 3 -6.88 35.80 -5.11
C ALA A 3 -6.12 34.47 -4.99
N GLU A 4 -5.96 33.93 -3.78
CA GLU A 4 -5.34 32.60 -3.58
C GLU A 4 -6.24 31.48 -4.09
N PHE A 5 -7.55 31.59 -3.87
CA PHE A 5 -8.52 30.61 -4.35
C PHE A 5 -8.58 30.59 -5.89
N SER A 6 -8.57 31.76 -6.54
CA SER A 6 -8.50 31.83 -8.01
C SER A 6 -7.19 31.30 -8.59
N ALA A 7 -6.06 31.48 -7.91
CA ALA A 7 -4.78 30.89 -8.29
C ALA A 7 -4.80 29.37 -8.21
N ILE A 8 -5.35 28.79 -7.14
CA ILE A 8 -5.50 27.34 -6.97
C ILE A 8 -6.40 26.73 -8.06
N LEU A 9 -7.52 27.39 -8.38
CA LEU A 9 -8.40 26.92 -9.47
C LEU A 9 -7.73 27.00 -10.84
N THR A 10 -6.92 28.03 -11.08
CA THR A 10 -6.21 28.22 -12.35
C THR A 10 -5.10 27.17 -12.51
N GLU A 11 -4.36 26.87 -11.45
CA GLU A 11 -3.37 25.77 -11.44
C GLU A 11 -4.04 24.40 -11.61
N GLY A 12 -5.13 24.14 -10.89
CA GLY A 12 -5.90 22.89 -11.04
C GLY A 12 -6.40 22.70 -12.48
N ASN A 13 -6.84 23.77 -13.13
CA ASN A 13 -7.30 23.71 -14.53
C ASN A 13 -6.19 23.50 -15.55
N LYS A 14 -4.93 23.81 -15.22
CA LYS A 14 -3.73 23.49 -16.04
C LYS A 14 -3.22 22.07 -15.76
N LEU A 15 -3.31 21.60 -14.52
CA LEU A 15 -2.85 20.26 -14.13
C LEU A 15 -3.66 19.13 -14.77
N VAL A 16 -4.96 19.28 -14.87
CA VAL A 16 -5.85 18.23 -15.43
C VAL A 16 -5.52 17.90 -16.89
N PRO A 17 -5.38 18.86 -17.83
CA PRO A 17 -5.00 18.53 -19.20
C PRO A 17 -3.57 18.00 -19.31
N HIS A 18 -2.63 18.48 -18.47
CA HIS A 18 -1.26 17.97 -18.46
C HIS A 18 -1.23 16.50 -18.02
N MET A 19 -1.85 16.17 -16.90
CA MET A 19 -1.99 14.77 -16.43
C MET A 19 -2.68 13.87 -17.46
N ARG A 20 -3.73 14.36 -18.12
CA ARG A 20 -4.42 13.62 -19.18
C ARG A 20 -3.49 13.32 -20.36
N ASN A 21 -2.70 14.28 -20.80
CA ASN A 21 -1.77 14.09 -21.90
C ASN A 21 -0.66 13.09 -21.53
N GLU A 22 -0.14 13.15 -20.31
CA GLU A 22 0.82 12.17 -19.81
C GLU A 22 0.25 10.76 -19.78
N VAL A 23 -0.98 10.61 -19.28
CA VAL A 23 -1.68 9.30 -19.26
C VAL A 23 -1.92 8.78 -20.68
N LEU A 24 -2.31 9.65 -21.63
CA LEU A 24 -2.49 9.26 -23.03
C LEU A 24 -1.18 8.84 -23.68
N ASN A 25 -0.09 9.54 -23.40
CA ASN A 25 1.26 9.18 -23.86
C ASN A 25 1.68 7.82 -23.32
N LEU A 26 1.44 7.55 -22.02
CA LEU A 26 1.70 6.25 -21.41
C LEU A 26 0.88 5.13 -22.05
N ILE A 27 -0.41 5.37 -22.31
CA ILE A 27 -1.28 4.39 -22.96
C ILE A 27 -0.82 4.11 -24.39
N SER A 28 -0.42 5.15 -25.13
CA SER A 28 0.11 5.01 -26.49
C SER A 28 1.41 4.21 -26.48
N PHE A 29 2.30 4.50 -25.53
CA PHE A 29 3.55 3.76 -25.34
C PHE A 29 3.28 2.27 -25.03
N LEU A 30 2.33 1.96 -24.15
CA LEU A 30 1.97 0.58 -23.80
C LEU A 30 1.35 -0.19 -24.97
N LYS A 31 0.68 0.50 -25.90
CA LYS A 31 0.13 -0.12 -27.13
C LYS A 31 1.20 -0.43 -28.17
N GLU A 32 2.31 0.31 -28.17
CA GLU A 32 3.42 0.11 -29.09
C GLU A 32 4.31 -1.09 -28.70
N ILE A 33 4.18 -1.56 -27.46
CA ILE A 33 4.90 -2.74 -26.96
C ILE A 33 4.29 -4.00 -27.56
N ASP A 34 5.12 -4.83 -28.18
CA ASP A 34 4.73 -6.16 -28.64
C ASP A 34 4.68 -7.16 -27.49
N TRP A 35 3.49 -7.32 -26.91
CA TRP A 35 3.25 -8.21 -25.76
C TRP A 35 3.41 -9.71 -26.07
N THR A 36 3.66 -10.06 -27.32
CA THR A 36 3.86 -11.48 -27.71
C THR A 36 5.29 -11.96 -27.54
N GLU A 37 6.22 -11.08 -27.14
CA GLU A 37 7.60 -11.45 -26.87
C GLU A 37 7.73 -12.35 -25.64
N PRO A 38 8.47 -13.47 -25.74
CA PRO A 38 8.52 -14.50 -24.68
C PRO A 38 9.09 -13.98 -23.36
N TRP A 39 10.02 -13.03 -23.40
CA TRP A 39 10.60 -12.43 -22.19
C TRP A 39 9.59 -11.49 -21.48
N LEU A 40 8.71 -10.80 -22.22
CA LEU A 40 7.61 -10.01 -21.65
C LEU A 40 6.55 -10.87 -20.99
N ILE A 41 6.24 -12.03 -21.60
CA ILE A 41 5.36 -13.03 -20.99
C ILE A 41 5.98 -13.54 -19.68
N GLY A 42 7.29 -13.82 -19.66
CA GLY A 42 8.03 -14.16 -18.45
C GLY A 42 7.93 -13.09 -17.37
N LEU A 43 8.00 -11.82 -17.75
CA LEU A 43 7.85 -10.69 -16.85
C LEU A 43 6.43 -10.59 -16.25
N LEU A 44 5.39 -10.82 -17.06
CA LEU A 44 4.00 -10.87 -16.59
C LEU A 44 3.77 -12.03 -15.60
N VAL A 45 4.33 -13.19 -15.89
CA VAL A 45 4.30 -14.35 -14.98
C VAL A 45 5.01 -14.03 -13.67
N PHE A 46 6.16 -13.36 -13.72
CA PHE A 46 6.87 -12.90 -12.53
C PHE A 46 6.01 -11.95 -11.67
N HIS A 47 5.37 -10.94 -12.26
CA HIS A 47 4.50 -10.02 -11.52
C HIS A 47 3.28 -10.71 -10.92
N THR A 48 2.69 -11.66 -11.66
CA THR A 48 1.58 -12.48 -11.15
C THR A 48 2.03 -13.30 -9.95
N LEU A 49 3.20 -13.92 -10.01
CA LEU A 49 3.78 -14.70 -8.92
C LEU A 49 4.07 -13.83 -7.69
N VAL A 50 4.66 -12.64 -7.89
CA VAL A 50 4.88 -11.66 -6.81
C VAL A 50 3.56 -11.29 -6.13
N THR A 51 2.52 -11.03 -6.90
CA THR A 51 1.19 -10.70 -6.37
C THR A 51 0.59 -11.87 -5.58
N VAL A 52 0.68 -13.09 -6.10
CA VAL A 52 0.21 -14.30 -5.41
C VAL A 52 0.96 -14.51 -4.10
N VAL A 53 2.28 -14.39 -4.10
CA VAL A 53 3.10 -14.48 -2.88
C VAL A 53 2.73 -13.39 -1.88
N THR A 54 2.54 -12.15 -2.32
CA THR A 54 2.09 -11.03 -1.47
C THR A 54 0.79 -11.35 -0.75
N VAL A 55 -0.21 -11.89 -1.47
CA VAL A 55 -1.51 -12.26 -0.89
C VAL A 55 -1.41 -13.49 -0.01
N ALA A 56 -0.65 -14.51 -0.41
CA ALA A 56 -0.47 -15.75 0.34
C ALA A 56 0.24 -15.52 1.69
N THR A 57 1.23 -14.62 1.70
CA THR A 57 2.07 -14.36 2.89
C THR A 57 1.49 -13.30 3.84
N ARG A 58 0.32 -12.75 3.54
CA ARG A 58 -0.30 -11.67 4.34
C ARG A 58 -0.47 -11.98 5.84
N HIS A 59 -0.49 -13.25 6.23
CA HIS A 59 -0.63 -13.69 7.63
C HIS A 59 0.73 -13.86 8.34
N HIS A 60 1.84 -13.85 7.61
CA HIS A 60 3.19 -14.04 8.16
C HIS A 60 3.96 -12.72 8.12
N GLY A 61 3.77 -11.86 9.13
CA GLY A 61 4.32 -10.49 9.17
C GLY A 61 5.83 -10.42 8.95
N ASN A 62 6.61 -11.31 9.58
CA ASN A 62 8.07 -11.31 9.45
C ASN A 62 8.51 -11.68 8.01
N PHE A 63 7.89 -12.69 7.42
CA PHE A 63 8.17 -13.08 6.03
C PHE A 63 7.74 -11.99 5.05
N GLN A 64 6.59 -11.40 5.27
CA GLN A 64 6.07 -10.30 4.45
C GLN A 64 6.97 -9.07 4.52
N GLY A 65 7.54 -8.76 5.71
CA GLY A 65 8.52 -7.68 5.87
C GLY A 65 9.80 -7.93 5.07
N ALA A 66 10.39 -9.12 5.20
CA ALA A 66 11.57 -9.50 4.42
C ALA A 66 11.29 -9.46 2.90
N PHE A 67 10.15 -9.96 2.48
CA PHE A 67 9.73 -9.95 1.08
C PHE A 67 9.54 -8.51 0.56
N PHE A 68 8.94 -7.61 1.34
CA PHE A 68 8.81 -6.20 1.03
C PHE A 68 10.17 -5.52 0.77
N PHE A 69 11.15 -5.74 1.66
CA PHE A 69 12.49 -5.21 1.48
C PHE A 69 13.18 -5.80 0.25
N THR A 70 12.98 -7.08 -0.05
CA THR A 70 13.49 -7.72 -1.28
C THR A 70 12.90 -7.05 -2.52
N LEU A 71 11.60 -6.77 -2.55
CA LEU A 71 10.95 -6.07 -3.66
C LEU A 71 11.47 -4.64 -3.82
N LEU A 72 11.67 -3.89 -2.72
CA LEU A 72 12.27 -2.55 -2.78
C LEU A 72 13.70 -2.59 -3.30
N MET A 73 14.50 -3.56 -2.87
CA MET A 73 15.87 -3.74 -3.38
C MET A 73 15.86 -4.04 -4.89
N LEU A 74 14.88 -4.82 -5.36
CA LEU A 74 14.71 -5.12 -6.77
C LEU A 74 14.38 -3.86 -7.59
N VAL A 75 13.49 -3.01 -7.09
CA VAL A 75 13.18 -1.70 -7.70
C VAL A 75 14.42 -0.79 -7.69
N PHE A 76 15.17 -0.77 -6.61
CA PHE A 76 16.42 0.00 -6.53
C PHE A 76 17.44 -0.45 -7.58
N CYS A 77 17.55 -1.75 -7.83
CA CYS A 77 18.44 -2.31 -8.86
C CYS A 77 17.89 -2.16 -10.28
N SER A 78 16.69 -1.61 -10.49
CA SER A 78 16.04 -1.55 -11.81
C SER A 78 16.83 -0.74 -12.84
N SER A 79 17.54 0.33 -12.43
CA SER A 79 18.41 1.09 -13.33
C SER A 79 19.59 0.27 -13.84
N THR A 80 20.23 -0.50 -12.97
CA THR A 80 21.32 -1.43 -13.35
C THR A 80 20.80 -2.53 -14.27
N ILE A 81 19.60 -3.04 -13.99
CA ILE A 81 18.92 -4.03 -14.85
C ILE A 81 18.64 -3.42 -16.22
N ASN A 82 18.20 -2.15 -16.30
CA ASN A 82 17.96 -1.44 -17.55
C ASN A 82 19.26 -1.30 -18.37
N GLU A 83 20.37 -0.90 -17.77
CA GLU A 83 21.66 -0.77 -18.43
C GLU A 83 22.17 -2.12 -18.98
N LEU A 84 22.07 -3.17 -18.18
CA LEU A 84 22.43 -4.53 -18.58
C LEU A 84 21.55 -5.04 -19.73
N ALA A 85 20.25 -4.80 -19.65
CA ALA A 85 19.30 -5.16 -20.69
C ALA A 85 19.52 -4.33 -21.97
N ALA A 86 19.78 -3.05 -21.86
CA ALA A 86 20.11 -2.16 -22.97
C ALA A 86 21.39 -2.59 -23.71
N SER A 87 22.38 -3.12 -22.99
CA SER A 87 23.61 -3.63 -23.58
C SER A 87 23.42 -4.97 -24.30
N ASN A 88 22.47 -5.80 -23.85
CA ASN A 88 22.29 -7.16 -24.30
C ASN A 88 20.94 -7.42 -25.03
N TRP A 89 20.18 -6.41 -25.32
CA TRP A 89 18.81 -6.53 -25.86
C TRP A 89 18.69 -7.44 -27.09
N LYS A 90 19.71 -7.44 -27.97
CA LYS A 90 19.75 -8.22 -29.22
C LYS A 90 19.63 -9.75 -29.00
N TYR A 91 19.95 -10.25 -27.79
CA TYR A 91 19.93 -11.69 -27.51
C TYR A 91 18.53 -12.19 -27.14
N PHE A 92 17.64 -11.32 -26.64
CA PHE A 92 16.34 -11.74 -26.08
C PHE A 92 15.14 -10.93 -26.60
N SER A 93 15.36 -9.75 -27.18
CA SER A 93 14.31 -8.84 -27.66
C SER A 93 14.43 -8.59 -29.16
N ARG A 94 13.31 -8.44 -29.83
CA ARG A 94 13.24 -8.09 -31.26
C ARG A 94 13.39 -6.59 -31.49
N GLN A 95 13.04 -5.77 -30.47
CA GLN A 95 13.11 -4.32 -30.51
C GLN A 95 13.89 -3.79 -29.31
N GLN A 96 14.45 -2.59 -29.43
CA GLN A 96 15.12 -1.95 -28.32
C GLN A 96 14.12 -1.18 -27.47
N TYR A 97 13.63 -1.80 -26.39
CA TYR A 97 12.74 -1.17 -25.42
C TYR A 97 13.49 -0.42 -24.32
N PHE A 98 14.75 -0.78 -24.09
CA PHE A 98 15.58 -0.26 -23.00
C PHE A 98 16.29 1.01 -23.47
N ASP A 99 15.78 2.16 -23.05
CA ASP A 99 16.35 3.48 -23.35
C ASP A 99 17.21 4.01 -22.20
N SER A 100 17.97 5.05 -22.46
CA SER A 100 18.79 5.72 -21.44
C SER A 100 17.95 6.39 -20.34
N GLY A 101 16.69 6.72 -20.63
CA GLY A 101 15.75 7.28 -19.65
C GLY A 101 15.13 6.24 -18.72
N GLY A 102 15.25 4.94 -19.04
CA GLY A 102 14.69 3.86 -18.24
C GLY A 102 13.16 3.89 -18.13
N MET A 103 12.47 4.53 -19.10
CA MET A 103 11.02 4.70 -19.03
C MET A 103 10.31 3.35 -19.11
N PHE A 104 10.75 2.47 -19.98
CA PHE A 104 10.19 1.12 -20.13
C PHE A 104 10.30 0.31 -18.85
N ILE A 105 11.50 0.20 -18.26
CA ILE A 105 11.74 -0.57 -17.04
C ILE A 105 10.98 0.01 -15.83
N SER A 106 10.83 1.33 -15.79
CA SER A 106 10.08 2.00 -14.73
C SER A 106 8.59 1.67 -14.79
N ILE A 107 7.99 1.65 -15.98
CA ILE A 107 6.55 1.41 -16.17
C ILE A 107 6.24 -0.09 -16.08
N VAL A 108 6.98 -0.94 -16.81
CA VAL A 108 6.63 -2.35 -16.99
C VAL A 108 7.18 -3.23 -15.87
N PHE A 109 8.27 -2.84 -15.22
CA PHE A 109 8.90 -3.60 -14.16
C PHE A 109 8.69 -2.96 -12.78
N SER A 110 9.12 -1.70 -12.58
CA SER A 110 9.11 -1.09 -11.25
C SER A 110 7.71 -0.73 -10.76
N SER A 111 6.83 -0.19 -11.62
CA SER A 111 5.48 0.20 -11.24
C SER A 111 4.63 -0.93 -10.65
N PRO A 112 4.54 -2.13 -11.25
CA PRO A 112 3.77 -3.22 -10.67
C PRO A 112 4.34 -3.73 -9.34
N ILE A 113 5.67 -3.71 -9.18
CA ILE A 113 6.31 -4.08 -7.91
C ILE A 113 5.97 -3.05 -6.82
N LEU A 114 6.09 -1.75 -7.12
CA LEU A 114 5.72 -0.68 -6.19
C LEU A 114 4.24 -0.73 -5.81
N LEU A 115 3.37 -1.07 -6.75
CA LEU A 115 1.94 -1.26 -6.47
C LEU A 115 1.72 -2.41 -5.48
N ASN A 116 2.42 -3.54 -5.64
CA ASN A 116 2.40 -4.63 -4.66
C ASN A 116 2.91 -4.18 -3.28
N CYS A 117 4.01 -3.42 -3.24
CA CYS A 117 4.52 -2.83 -2.00
C CYS A 117 3.48 -1.92 -1.33
N LEU A 118 2.78 -1.09 -2.10
CA LEU A 118 1.71 -0.22 -1.60
C LEU A 118 0.56 -1.01 -0.99
N VAL A 119 0.14 -2.09 -1.64
CA VAL A 119 -0.88 -3.02 -1.12
C VAL A 119 -0.44 -3.65 0.20
N MET A 120 0.84 -4.06 0.32
CA MET A 120 1.39 -4.62 1.56
C MET A 120 1.35 -3.61 2.71
N VAL A 121 1.81 -2.37 2.47
CA VAL A 121 1.77 -1.29 3.46
C VAL A 121 0.34 -0.95 3.85
N GLY A 122 -0.56 -0.82 2.88
CA GLY A 122 -1.99 -0.57 3.12
C GLY A 122 -2.63 -1.66 3.99
N HIS A 123 -2.30 -2.92 3.75
CA HIS A 123 -2.77 -4.04 4.58
C HIS A 123 -2.23 -3.95 6.02
N TRP A 124 -0.96 -3.60 6.22
CA TRP A 124 -0.37 -3.43 7.54
C TRP A 124 -1.01 -2.27 8.31
N LEU A 125 -1.24 -1.14 7.65
CA LEU A 125 -1.92 0.01 8.25
C LEU A 125 -3.35 -0.34 8.65
N TRP A 126 -4.08 -1.06 7.81
CA TRP A 126 -5.42 -1.55 8.13
C TRP A 126 -5.44 -2.47 9.34
N MET A 127 -4.54 -3.44 9.39
CA MET A 127 -4.41 -4.38 10.51
C MET A 127 -4.04 -3.66 11.80
N SER A 128 -3.06 -2.75 11.75
CA SER A 128 -2.63 -1.96 12.90
C SER A 128 -3.75 -1.08 13.44
N GLY A 129 -4.49 -0.38 12.56
CA GLY A 129 -5.65 0.43 12.94
C GLY A 129 -6.76 -0.41 13.60
N SER A 130 -7.06 -1.58 13.07
CA SER A 130 -8.08 -2.49 13.63
C SER A 130 -7.70 -3.02 15.02
N LEU A 131 -6.42 -3.29 15.26
CA LEU A 131 -5.91 -3.70 16.58
C LEU A 131 -6.05 -2.57 17.60
N MET A 132 -5.71 -1.33 17.22
CA MET A 132 -5.83 -0.18 18.12
C MET A 132 -7.28 0.07 18.54
N VAL A 133 -8.23 -0.08 17.62
CA VAL A 133 -9.66 0.02 17.94
C VAL A 133 -10.10 -1.07 18.91
N LYS A 134 -9.68 -2.32 18.71
CA LYS A 134 -9.99 -3.43 19.60
C LYS A 134 -9.45 -3.23 21.03
N VAL A 135 -8.21 -2.74 21.14
CA VAL A 135 -7.59 -2.44 22.45
C VAL A 135 -8.36 -1.34 23.17
N LYS A 136 -8.73 -0.25 22.48
CA LYS A 136 -9.55 0.81 23.06
C LYS A 136 -10.92 0.32 23.51
N GLN A 137 -11.58 -0.51 22.71
CA GLN A 137 -12.87 -1.12 23.07
C GLN A 137 -12.75 -2.02 24.31
N ALA A 138 -11.69 -2.81 24.41
CA ALA A 138 -11.44 -3.65 25.58
C ALA A 138 -11.23 -2.80 26.85
N GLN A 139 -10.39 -1.76 26.78
CA GLN A 139 -10.16 -0.83 27.89
C GLN A 139 -11.45 -0.11 28.32
N PHE A 140 -12.26 0.33 27.36
CA PHE A 140 -13.54 0.97 27.66
C PHE A 140 -14.49 0.01 28.37
N LYS A 141 -14.58 -1.23 27.90
CA LYS A 141 -15.41 -2.28 28.51
C LYS A 141 -14.96 -2.62 29.94
N GLU A 142 -13.65 -2.65 30.20
CA GLU A 142 -13.12 -2.84 31.56
C GLU A 142 -13.47 -1.68 32.50
N ARG A 143 -13.35 -0.44 32.04
CA ARG A 143 -13.75 0.75 32.81
C ARG A 143 -15.21 0.72 33.16
N MET A 144 -16.09 0.40 32.23
CA MET A 144 -17.54 0.28 32.47
C MET A 144 -17.86 -0.84 33.46
N ARG A 145 -17.14 -1.97 33.40
CA ARG A 145 -17.30 -3.07 34.37
C ARG A 145 -16.84 -2.68 35.79
N ALA A 146 -15.69 -1.98 35.88
CA ALA A 146 -15.17 -1.48 37.16
C ALA A 146 -16.15 -0.50 37.82
N GLU A 147 -16.67 0.45 37.02
CA GLU A 147 -17.65 1.44 37.48
C GLU A 147 -18.96 0.77 37.96
N SER A 148 -19.44 -0.23 37.24
CA SER A 148 -20.62 -1.00 37.62
C SER A 148 -20.41 -1.76 38.92
N ARG A 149 -19.22 -2.34 39.17
CA ARG A 149 -18.86 -3.00 40.42
C ARG A 149 -18.83 -2.00 41.59
N LEU A 150 -18.21 -0.83 41.39
CA LEU A 150 -18.19 0.24 42.43
C LEU A 150 -19.59 0.75 42.75
N LYS A 151 -20.46 0.93 41.76
CA LYS A 151 -21.87 1.33 41.99
C LYS A 151 -22.63 0.27 42.77
N LYS A 152 -22.39 -1.04 42.54
CA LYS A 152 -23.01 -2.12 43.27
C LYS A 152 -22.55 -2.17 44.72
N GLN A 153 -21.23 -2.07 44.99
CA GLN A 153 -20.68 -2.00 46.35
C GLN A 153 -21.20 -0.80 47.14
N ARG A 154 -21.33 0.35 46.48
CA ARG A 154 -21.87 1.58 47.12
C ARG A 154 -23.35 1.41 47.52
N LYS A 155 -24.15 0.71 46.68
CA LYS A 155 -25.54 0.40 47.01
C LYS A 155 -25.65 -0.60 48.19
N GLU A 156 -24.80 -1.62 48.21
CA GLU A 156 -24.79 -2.62 49.30
C GLU A 156 -24.35 -2.01 50.63
N SER A 157 -23.37 -1.11 50.62
CA SER A 157 -22.93 -0.42 51.85
C SER A 157 -23.97 0.58 52.36
N SER A 158 -24.71 1.27 51.47
CA SER A 158 -25.76 2.19 51.88
C SER A 158 -27.00 1.47 52.43
N SER A 159 -27.36 0.27 51.90
CA SER A 159 -28.46 -0.55 52.42
C SER A 159 -28.12 -1.17 53.77
N SER A 160 -26.86 -1.57 54.00
CA SER A 160 -26.41 -2.11 55.30
C SER A 160 -26.39 -1.05 56.40
N GLN A 161 -26.11 0.23 56.03
CA GLN A 161 -26.16 1.33 57.00
C GLN A 161 -27.59 1.76 57.38
N SER A 162 -28.55 1.61 56.46
CA SER A 162 -29.97 1.91 56.74
C SER A 162 -30.57 0.88 57.73
N HIS A 163 -30.24 -0.41 57.56
CA HIS A 163 -30.77 -1.47 58.44
C HIS A 163 -30.18 -1.43 59.85
N LYS A 164 -29.04 -0.79 60.08
CA LYS A 164 -28.37 -0.65 61.38
C LYS A 164 -28.84 0.58 62.17
N LYS A 165 -29.73 1.41 61.61
CA LYS A 165 -30.24 2.62 62.24
C LYS A 165 -31.67 2.47 62.77
N ASP A 166 -32.32 1.35 62.44
CA ASP A 166 -33.70 1.01 62.83
C ASP A 166 -33.79 -0.06 63.99
N ASP A 167 -32.61 -0.47 64.52
CA ASP A 167 -32.48 -1.25 65.78
C ASP A 167 -31.85 -0.36 66.87
#